data_a956205ee02a02808655c7ea1729167f
#
_entry.id   a956205ee02a02808655c7ea1729167f
#
_cell.length_a   1.000
_cell.length_b   1.000
_cell.length_c   1.000
_cell.angle_alpha   90.00
_cell.angle_beta   90.00
_cell.angle_gamma   90.00
#
_symmetry.space_group_name_H-M   'P 1'
#
loop_
_entity.id
_entity.type
_entity.pdbx_description
1 polymer ?
#
loop_
_entity_poly.entity_id
_entity_poly.type
_entity_poly.pdbx_seq_one_letter_code
_entity_poly.pdbx_strand_id
1 'polypeptide(L)'
;PAALGVAMADNAMPLVVIDKIDRTDWPEETLFHLFNRCDGQSGGLLILSEQPIAQMHWDLADLRSRMRGVARASIALPDDALVYALLEKYFTDRQMVAPQAMLTYLLSRMERSFYAIQTIAAALDRRSIADKKPLSVALARLVLQDM
;
A
#
# COMPACT_ATOMS: atom_id res chain seq x y z
N PRO A 1 2.37 -5.74 13.59
CA PRO A 1 1.71 -4.83 14.52
C PRO A 1 1.15 -3.63 13.75
N ALA A 2 -0.12 -3.29 14.01
CA ALA A 2 -0.70 -2.07 13.47
C ALA A 2 0.08 -0.87 14.03
N ALA A 3 0.46 0.05 13.16
CA ALA A 3 1.16 1.25 13.58
C ALA A 3 0.13 2.36 13.89
N LEU A 4 0.14 2.85 15.11
CA LEU A 4 -0.52 4.10 15.47
C LEU A 4 0.49 5.22 15.29
N GLY A 5 0.33 6.02 14.23
CA GLY A 5 1.15 7.21 13.99
C GLY A 5 0.40 8.46 14.46
N VAL A 6 1.02 9.27 15.31
CA VAL A 6 0.52 10.62 15.64
C VAL A 6 1.50 11.61 15.04
N ALA A 7 1.08 12.31 13.99
CA ALA A 7 1.85 13.42 13.44
C ALA A 7 1.37 14.73 14.10
N MET A 8 2.28 15.41 14.80
CA MET A 8 2.04 16.74 15.37
C MET A 8 2.99 17.73 14.68
N ALA A 9 2.42 18.76 14.05
CA ALA A 9 3.18 19.94 13.66
C ALA A 9 2.92 21.03 14.71
N ASP A 10 3.90 21.87 15.03
CA ASP A 10 3.79 22.96 15.97
C ASP A 10 2.56 23.83 15.62
N ASN A 11 1.59 23.90 16.51
CA ASN A 11 0.29 24.58 16.36
C ASN A 11 -0.69 23.97 15.34
N ALA A 12 -0.47 22.76 14.84
CA ALA A 12 -1.41 22.10 13.94
C ALA A 12 -2.31 21.10 14.69
N MET A 13 -3.50 20.92 14.16
CA MET A 13 -4.47 19.93 14.64
C MET A 13 -3.86 18.53 14.59
N PRO A 14 -4.02 17.69 15.62
CA PRO A 14 -3.44 16.36 15.63
C PRO A 14 -4.05 15.52 14.50
N LEU A 15 -3.20 15.00 13.62
CA LEU A 15 -3.56 13.97 12.65
C LEU A 15 -3.24 12.61 13.23
N VAL A 16 -4.26 11.81 13.46
CA VAL A 16 -4.11 10.43 13.90
C VAL A 16 -4.24 9.51 12.70
N VAL A 17 -3.26 8.63 12.49
CA VAL A 17 -3.28 7.63 11.41
C VAL A 17 -3.38 6.24 12.03
N ILE A 18 -4.39 5.48 11.63
CA ILE A 18 -4.54 4.06 11.97
C ILE A 18 -4.26 3.25 10.71
N ASP A 19 -3.19 2.47 10.72
CA ASP A 19 -2.83 1.59 9.61
C ASP A 19 -3.32 0.16 9.85
N LYS A 20 -3.88 -0.46 8.81
CA LYS A 20 -4.35 -1.86 8.82
C LYS A 20 -5.35 -2.16 9.93
N ILE A 21 -6.38 -1.33 10.04
CA ILE A 21 -7.41 -1.49 11.06
C ILE A 21 -8.11 -2.86 10.99
N ASP A 22 -8.22 -3.42 9.78
CA ASP A 22 -8.82 -4.72 9.49
C ASP A 22 -7.95 -5.93 9.86
N ARG A 23 -6.69 -5.69 10.24
CA ARG A 23 -5.74 -6.75 10.64
C ARG A 23 -5.41 -6.74 12.13
N THR A 24 -6.01 -5.85 12.88
CA THR A 24 -5.74 -5.67 14.30
C THR A 24 -7.04 -5.62 15.07
N ASP A 25 -7.11 -6.39 16.13
CA ASP A 25 -8.23 -6.36 17.05
C ASP A 25 -8.14 -5.10 17.92
N TRP A 26 -8.81 -4.05 17.47
CA TRP A 26 -8.89 -2.79 18.19
C TRP A 26 -10.10 -2.83 19.14
N PRO A 27 -9.93 -2.47 20.43
CA PRO A 27 -11.08 -2.26 21.29
C PRO A 27 -11.98 -1.16 20.72
N GLU A 28 -13.22 -1.49 20.41
CA GLU A 28 -14.15 -0.55 19.74
C GLU A 28 -14.40 0.73 20.55
N GLU A 29 -14.41 0.61 21.89
CA GLU A 29 -14.51 1.78 22.77
C GLU A 29 -13.34 2.74 22.59
N THR A 30 -12.13 2.21 22.42
CA THR A 30 -10.92 3.03 22.17
C THR A 30 -11.03 3.76 20.84
N LEU A 31 -11.47 3.09 19.78
CA LEU A 31 -11.72 3.72 18.48
C LEU A 31 -12.80 4.79 18.56
N PHE A 32 -13.88 4.53 19.27
CA PHE A 32 -14.96 5.49 19.47
C PHE A 32 -14.48 6.76 20.20
N HIS A 33 -13.71 6.59 21.27
CA HIS A 33 -13.13 7.72 22.00
C HIS A 33 -12.14 8.51 21.15
N LEU A 34 -11.32 7.81 20.37
CA LEU A 34 -10.38 8.44 19.46
C LEU A 34 -11.10 9.26 18.39
N PHE A 35 -12.17 8.70 17.81
CA PHE A 35 -13.00 9.39 16.84
C PHE A 35 -13.60 10.68 17.42
N ASN A 36 -14.21 10.59 18.61
CA ASN A 36 -14.78 11.75 19.30
C ASN A 36 -13.73 12.83 19.61
N ARG A 37 -12.53 12.42 19.99
CA ARG A 37 -11.45 13.34 20.28
C ARG A 37 -10.98 14.08 19.03
N CYS A 38 -10.85 13.39 17.90
CA CYS A 38 -10.48 14.03 16.64
C CYS A 38 -11.56 15.01 16.16
N ASP A 39 -12.83 14.62 16.26
CA ASP A 39 -13.98 15.44 15.86
C ASP A 39 -14.11 16.70 16.73
N GLY A 40 -14.04 16.54 18.05
CA GLY A 40 -14.21 17.63 19.00
C GLY A 40 -13.05 18.64 19.07
N GLN A 41 -11.86 18.28 18.63
CA GLN A 41 -10.65 19.12 18.64
C GLN A 41 -10.27 19.65 17.26
N SER A 42 -11.16 19.56 16.28
CA SER A 42 -10.86 19.87 14.87
C SER A 42 -9.62 19.09 14.35
N GLY A 43 -9.36 17.92 14.90
CA GLY A 43 -8.29 17.01 14.46
C GLY A 43 -8.66 16.23 13.22
N GLY A 44 -7.69 15.52 12.66
CA GLY A 44 -7.89 14.59 11.54
C GLY A 44 -7.73 13.13 11.99
N LEU A 45 -8.59 12.25 11.47
CA LEU A 45 -8.43 10.80 11.61
C LEU A 45 -8.36 10.17 10.23
N LEU A 46 -7.22 9.56 9.91
CA LEU A 46 -7.00 8.78 8.69
C LEU A 46 -6.96 7.30 9.05
N ILE A 47 -7.85 6.53 8.46
CA ILE A 47 -7.92 5.09 8.66
C ILE A 47 -7.58 4.39 7.35
N LEU A 48 -6.58 3.52 7.38
CA LEU A 48 -6.16 2.68 6.27
C LEU A 48 -6.64 1.25 6.48
N SER A 49 -7.21 0.66 5.45
CA SER A 49 -7.79 -0.69 5.49
C SER A 49 -7.70 -1.35 4.11
N GLU A 50 -7.50 -2.65 4.07
CA GLU A 50 -7.59 -3.45 2.84
C GLU A 50 -9.05 -3.77 2.47
N GLN A 51 -9.94 -3.75 3.47
CA GLN A 51 -11.38 -3.95 3.29
C GLN A 51 -12.14 -2.63 3.46
N PRO A 52 -13.27 -2.46 2.78
CA PRO A 52 -14.12 -1.30 3.00
C PRO A 52 -14.60 -1.22 4.44
N ILE A 53 -14.20 -0.18 5.18
CA ILE A 53 -14.52 0.01 6.60
C ILE A 53 -16.02 -0.07 6.88
N ALA A 54 -16.86 0.39 5.96
CA ALA A 54 -18.32 0.33 6.08
C ALA A 54 -18.89 -1.10 6.04
N GLN A 55 -18.11 -2.09 5.56
CA GLN A 55 -18.49 -3.52 5.50
C GLN A 55 -17.93 -4.32 6.67
N MET A 56 -17.03 -3.72 7.46
CA MET A 56 -16.53 -4.37 8.66
C MET A 56 -17.63 -4.49 9.71
N HIS A 57 -17.54 -5.53 10.50
CA HIS A 57 -18.45 -5.74 11.63
C HIS A 57 -18.02 -4.85 12.80
N TRP A 58 -18.99 -4.11 13.36
CA TRP A 58 -18.82 -3.28 14.53
C TRP A 58 -19.97 -3.57 15.50
N ASP A 59 -19.64 -3.99 16.72
CA ASP A 59 -20.64 -4.29 17.76
C ASP A 59 -21.24 -3.00 18.31
N LEU A 60 -20.39 -1.97 18.52
CA LEU A 60 -20.82 -0.68 19.04
C LEU A 60 -21.61 0.11 17.98
N ALA A 61 -22.91 0.29 18.20
CA ALA A 61 -23.81 0.92 17.24
C ALA A 61 -23.38 2.33 16.81
N ASP A 62 -22.87 3.12 17.77
CA ASP A 62 -22.41 4.49 17.52
C ASP A 62 -21.14 4.49 16.63
N LEU A 63 -20.19 3.61 16.90
CA LEU A 63 -18.98 3.45 16.08
C LEU A 63 -19.36 3.01 14.68
N ARG A 64 -20.24 2.03 14.55
CA ARG A 64 -20.76 1.53 13.26
C ARG A 64 -21.39 2.66 12.43
N SER A 65 -22.19 3.52 13.05
CA SER A 65 -22.81 4.67 12.39
C SER A 65 -21.75 5.65 11.86
N ARG A 66 -20.74 5.96 12.67
CA ARG A 66 -19.63 6.84 12.28
C ARG A 66 -18.80 6.26 11.16
N MET A 67 -18.40 4.98 11.25
CA MET A 67 -17.61 4.30 10.22
C MET A 67 -18.32 4.21 8.86
N ARG A 68 -19.66 4.24 8.84
CA ARG A 68 -20.45 4.36 7.60
C ARG A 68 -20.45 5.77 7.03
N GLY A 69 -20.34 6.78 7.88
CA GLY A 69 -20.41 8.20 7.49
C GLY A 69 -19.06 8.83 7.09
N VAL A 70 -17.92 8.16 7.31
CA VAL A 70 -16.61 8.75 6.96
C VAL A 70 -16.45 8.93 5.46
N ALA A 71 -15.76 9.99 5.05
CA ALA A 71 -15.33 10.17 3.68
C ALA A 71 -14.36 9.04 3.28
N ARG A 72 -14.50 8.53 2.07
CA ARG A 72 -13.74 7.36 1.60
C ARG A 72 -13.05 7.65 0.30
N ALA A 73 -11.79 7.19 0.20
CA ALA A 73 -11.05 7.11 -1.04
C ALA A 73 -10.56 5.66 -1.22
N SER A 74 -10.69 5.13 -2.42
CA SER A 74 -10.24 3.77 -2.74
C SER A 74 -9.04 3.85 -3.69
N ILE A 75 -8.01 3.06 -3.40
CA ILE A 75 -6.87 2.85 -4.29
C ILE A 75 -7.18 1.61 -5.11
N ALA A 76 -7.42 1.80 -6.41
CA ALA A 76 -7.67 0.71 -7.33
C ALA A 76 -6.38 -0.08 -7.60
N LEU A 77 -6.53 -1.33 -8.08
CA LEU A 77 -5.39 -2.08 -8.61
C LEU A 77 -4.77 -1.32 -9.79
N PRO A 78 -3.44 -1.38 -9.96
CA PRO A 78 -2.76 -0.68 -11.04
C PRO A 78 -3.12 -1.27 -12.40
N ASP A 79 -3.37 -0.40 -13.37
CA ASP A 79 -3.48 -0.76 -14.77
C ASP A 79 -2.09 -1.02 -15.40
N ASP A 80 -2.06 -1.49 -16.64
CA ASP A 80 -0.82 -1.81 -17.33
C ASP A 80 0.11 -0.61 -17.49
N ALA A 81 -0.44 0.58 -17.69
CA ALA A 81 0.33 1.81 -17.83
C ALA A 81 1.02 2.18 -16.51
N LEU A 82 0.28 2.07 -15.39
CA LEU A 82 0.83 2.35 -14.07
C LEU A 82 1.85 1.27 -13.65
N VAL A 83 1.59 -0.01 -13.92
CA VAL A 83 2.57 -1.09 -13.67
C VAL A 83 3.86 -0.83 -14.42
N TYR A 84 3.78 -0.47 -15.71
CA TYR A 84 4.94 -0.14 -16.52
C TYR A 84 5.73 1.02 -15.92
N ALA A 85 5.07 2.13 -15.63
CA ALA A 85 5.70 3.33 -15.07
C ALA A 85 6.34 3.06 -13.69
N LEU A 86 5.71 2.25 -12.85
CA LEU A 86 6.25 1.91 -11.53
C LEU A 86 7.50 1.00 -11.65
N LEU A 87 7.49 0.02 -12.54
CA LEU A 87 8.67 -0.81 -12.80
C LEU A 87 9.82 0.02 -13.37
N GLU A 88 9.55 0.87 -14.38
CA GLU A 88 10.54 1.76 -14.96
C GLU A 88 11.14 2.69 -13.90
N LYS A 89 10.28 3.33 -13.10
CA LYS A 89 10.72 4.18 -12.00
C LYS A 89 11.57 3.42 -11.00
N TYR A 90 11.15 2.21 -10.58
CA TYR A 90 11.89 1.40 -9.61
C TYR A 90 13.34 1.16 -10.05
N PHE A 91 13.54 0.81 -11.31
CA PHE A 91 14.88 0.55 -11.86
C PHE A 91 15.66 1.83 -12.09
N THR A 92 15.01 2.89 -12.58
CA THR A 92 15.65 4.20 -12.79
C THR A 92 16.18 4.80 -11.49
N ASP A 93 15.40 4.75 -10.41
CA ASP A 93 15.80 5.23 -9.07
C ASP A 93 17.05 4.48 -8.55
N ARG A 94 17.32 3.27 -9.07
CA ARG A 94 18.51 2.44 -8.76
C ARG A 94 19.59 2.50 -9.82
N GLN A 95 19.48 3.44 -10.76
CA GLN A 95 20.44 3.60 -11.88
C GLN A 95 20.56 2.34 -12.75
N MET A 96 19.51 1.53 -12.82
CA MET A 96 19.44 0.33 -13.65
C MET A 96 18.65 0.62 -14.93
N VAL A 97 19.17 0.17 -16.05
CA VAL A 97 18.48 0.29 -17.35
C VAL A 97 17.58 -0.94 -17.54
N ALA A 98 16.28 -0.75 -17.52
CA ALA A 98 15.30 -1.79 -17.79
C ALA A 98 14.91 -1.79 -19.27
N PRO A 99 15.27 -2.83 -20.06
CA PRO A 99 14.88 -2.89 -21.47
C PRO A 99 13.35 -2.94 -21.62
N GLN A 100 12.80 -2.18 -22.56
CA GLN A 100 11.36 -2.15 -22.84
C GLN A 100 10.78 -3.56 -23.08
N ALA A 101 11.51 -4.40 -23.81
CA ALA A 101 11.09 -5.79 -24.04
C ALA A 101 10.92 -6.61 -22.74
N MET A 102 11.74 -6.32 -21.72
CA MET A 102 11.62 -6.97 -20.41
C MET A 102 10.38 -6.46 -19.67
N LEU A 103 10.14 -5.17 -19.66
CA LEU A 103 8.96 -4.58 -19.02
C LEU A 103 7.67 -5.10 -19.67
N THR A 104 7.60 -5.15 -20.99
CA THR A 104 6.46 -5.73 -21.72
C THR A 104 6.29 -7.22 -21.41
N TYR A 105 7.39 -7.97 -21.30
CA TYR A 105 7.37 -9.38 -20.92
C TYR A 105 6.78 -9.58 -19.52
N LEU A 106 7.18 -8.75 -18.54
CA LEU A 106 6.66 -8.80 -17.17
C LEU A 106 5.16 -8.49 -17.14
N LEU A 107 4.73 -7.42 -17.79
CA LEU A 107 3.32 -7.01 -17.87
C LEU A 107 2.39 -8.14 -18.33
N SER A 108 2.84 -8.98 -19.25
CA SER A 108 2.03 -10.06 -19.79
C SER A 108 1.93 -11.29 -18.86
N ARG A 109 2.68 -11.33 -17.76
CA ARG A 109 2.84 -12.54 -16.92
C ARG A 109 2.72 -12.30 -15.42
N MET A 110 2.85 -11.08 -14.98
CA MET A 110 2.76 -10.76 -13.55
C MET A 110 1.34 -10.39 -13.13
N GLU A 111 1.04 -10.59 -11.88
CA GLU A 111 -0.18 -10.08 -11.27
C GLU A 111 -0.16 -8.55 -11.22
N ARG A 112 -1.33 -7.94 -11.48
CA ARG A 112 -1.51 -6.48 -11.39
C ARG A 112 -1.78 -6.06 -9.96
N SER A 113 -0.74 -6.11 -9.13
CA SER A 113 -0.79 -5.63 -7.76
C SER A 113 0.49 -4.86 -7.40
N PHE A 114 0.37 -3.88 -6.51
CA PHE A 114 1.54 -3.14 -6.02
C PHE A 114 2.54 -4.06 -5.32
N TYR A 115 2.04 -5.10 -4.66
CA TYR A 115 2.88 -6.11 -4.02
C TYR A 115 3.71 -6.90 -5.06
N ALA A 116 3.08 -7.37 -6.13
CA ALA A 116 3.78 -8.09 -7.20
C ALA A 116 4.85 -7.22 -7.87
N ILE A 117 4.54 -5.94 -8.15
CA ILE A 117 5.50 -4.98 -8.72
C ILE A 117 6.74 -4.89 -7.83
N GLN A 118 6.56 -4.64 -6.53
CA GLN A 118 7.69 -4.49 -5.59
C GLN A 118 8.48 -5.78 -5.45
N THR A 119 7.80 -6.92 -5.33
CA THR A 119 8.44 -8.22 -5.13
C THR A 119 9.25 -8.64 -6.33
N ILE A 120 8.69 -8.53 -7.54
CA ILE A 120 9.37 -8.89 -8.80
C ILE A 120 10.54 -7.95 -9.07
N ALA A 121 10.33 -6.63 -8.91
CA ALA A 121 11.39 -5.64 -9.12
C ALA A 121 12.56 -5.85 -8.15
N ALA A 122 12.28 -6.12 -6.87
CA ALA A 122 13.32 -6.42 -5.88
C ALA A 122 14.04 -7.74 -6.15
N ALA A 123 13.34 -8.76 -6.66
CA ALA A 123 13.94 -10.03 -7.02
C ALA A 123 14.88 -9.89 -8.23
N LEU A 124 14.45 -9.11 -9.24
CA LEU A 124 15.28 -8.81 -10.43
C LEU A 124 16.53 -8.01 -10.06
N ASP A 125 16.40 -7.01 -9.20
CA ASP A 125 17.52 -6.21 -8.69
C ASP A 125 18.55 -7.09 -7.99
N ARG A 126 18.11 -7.88 -6.99
CA ARG A 126 19.00 -8.81 -6.27
C ARG A 126 19.68 -9.81 -7.21
N ARG A 127 18.94 -10.38 -8.16
CA ARG A 127 19.49 -11.38 -9.09
C ARG A 127 20.47 -10.76 -10.06
N SER A 128 20.19 -9.56 -10.58
CA SER A 128 21.09 -8.81 -11.46
C SER A 128 22.44 -8.55 -10.79
N ILE A 129 22.42 -8.13 -9.52
CA ILE A 129 23.63 -7.89 -8.72
C ILE A 129 24.39 -9.20 -8.44
N ALA A 130 23.69 -10.25 -8.01
CA ALA A 130 24.30 -11.54 -7.67
C ALA A 130 24.98 -12.19 -8.88
N ASP A 131 24.31 -12.20 -10.04
CA ASP A 131 24.82 -12.80 -11.27
C ASP A 131 25.76 -11.86 -12.04
N LYS A 132 25.88 -10.59 -11.62
CA LYS A 132 26.61 -9.52 -12.35
C LYS A 132 26.15 -9.40 -13.80
N LYS A 133 24.85 -9.53 -14.05
CA LYS A 133 24.23 -9.47 -15.36
C LYS A 133 23.24 -8.32 -15.45
N PRO A 134 23.15 -7.64 -16.62
CA PRO A 134 22.17 -6.60 -16.80
C PRO A 134 20.73 -7.16 -16.79
N LEU A 135 19.77 -6.29 -16.54
CA LEU A 135 18.36 -6.62 -16.67
C LEU A 135 18.06 -7.08 -18.10
N SER A 136 17.29 -8.15 -18.24
CA SER A 136 16.94 -8.74 -19.53
C SER A 136 15.69 -9.61 -19.45
N VAL A 137 15.09 -9.93 -20.59
CA VAL A 137 13.96 -10.87 -20.66
C VAL A 137 14.34 -12.26 -20.12
N ALA A 138 15.58 -12.70 -20.35
CA ALA A 138 16.06 -13.98 -19.84
C ALA A 138 16.10 -13.99 -18.30
N LEU A 139 16.59 -12.90 -17.70
CA LEU A 139 16.62 -12.76 -16.24
C LEU A 139 15.18 -12.69 -15.66
N ALA A 140 14.28 -11.94 -16.31
CA ALA A 140 12.89 -11.85 -15.90
C ALA A 140 12.17 -13.21 -15.94
N ARG A 141 12.47 -14.04 -16.96
CA ARG A 141 11.93 -15.40 -17.06
C ARG A 141 12.38 -16.28 -15.90
N LEU A 142 13.66 -16.26 -15.55
CA LEU A 142 14.18 -17.03 -14.42
C LEU A 142 13.53 -16.60 -13.10
N VAL A 143 13.46 -15.29 -12.84
CA VAL A 143 12.86 -14.77 -11.60
C VAL A 143 11.38 -15.15 -11.48
N LEU A 144 10.60 -15.08 -12.57
CA LEU A 144 9.19 -15.48 -12.53
C LEU A 144 8.98 -17.00 -12.38
N GLN A 145 9.96 -17.82 -12.74
CA GLN A 145 9.91 -19.29 -12.54
C GLN A 145 10.24 -19.70 -11.10
N ASP A 146 11.06 -18.87 -10.41
CA ASP A 146 11.51 -19.13 -9.04
C ASP A 146 10.52 -18.59 -7.97
N MET A 147 9.45 -17.91 -8.38
CA MET A 147 8.41 -17.33 -7.50
C MET A 147 7.17 -18.20 -7.39
#